data_21eddefe9336255e6627a2e4a8f7aa5c
#
_entry.id   21eddefe9336255e6627a2e4a8f7aa5c
#
_cell.length_a   1.000
_cell.length_b   1.000
_cell.length_c   1.000
_cell.angle_alpha   90.00
_cell.angle_beta   90.00
_cell.angle_gamma   90.00
#
_symmetry.space_group_name_H-M   'P 1'
#
loop_
_entity.id
_entity.type
_entity.pdbx_description
1 polymer ?
#
loop_
_entity_poly.entity_id
_entity_poly.type
_entity_poly.pdbx_seq_one_letter_code
_entity_poly.pdbx_strand_id
1 'polypeptide(L)'
;VQAFIPAGVLPAEVLRDFQQRLKESDFRLPPGYQLQLGGEAAKRDDAIGNLMANVGVLMVLMAATLVLSFQSFRMASIIAIVGVLSMGLGTGSLWLFGYPFGFMAIVGTMGLIGVAINDSIVVLAGIREHSAARYGDADAIVDVVSAATRHVLSTSLTTMAGFLPLIIAGGGFWPPLAVAISGGVFGATFLALIFVPALYIKMFASPPIRQ
;
A
#
# COMPACT_ATOMS: atom_id res chain seq x y z
N VAL A 1 -35.03 -1.10 8.08
CA VAL A 1 -34.45 -2.10 8.99
C VAL A 1 -32.95 -1.85 9.01
N GLN A 2 -32.35 -1.74 10.19
CA GLN A 2 -30.88 -1.60 10.36
C GLN A 2 -30.38 -2.86 11.07
N ALA A 3 -29.26 -3.40 10.58
CA ALA A 3 -28.54 -4.48 11.22
C ALA A 3 -27.16 -4.00 11.65
N PHE A 4 -26.79 -4.28 12.89
CA PHE A 4 -25.46 -3.97 13.43
C PHE A 4 -24.59 -5.22 13.38
N ILE A 5 -23.40 -5.09 12.83
CA ILE A 5 -22.47 -6.20 12.66
C ILE A 5 -21.34 -6.07 13.69
N PRO A 6 -20.97 -7.15 14.41
CA PRO A 6 -19.88 -7.09 15.39
C PRO A 6 -18.53 -6.79 14.71
N ALA A 7 -17.64 -6.16 15.46
CA ALA A 7 -16.28 -5.90 15.00
C ALA A 7 -15.56 -7.22 14.67
N GLY A 8 -14.86 -7.25 13.54
CA GLY A 8 -14.13 -8.45 13.08
C GLY A 8 -14.85 -9.28 12.03
N VAL A 9 -16.13 -9.01 11.73
CA VAL A 9 -16.86 -9.66 10.64
C VAL A 9 -17.00 -8.70 9.47
N LEU A 10 -16.75 -9.19 8.26
CA LEU A 10 -16.89 -8.36 7.04
C LEU A 10 -18.38 -8.13 6.74
N PRO A 11 -18.84 -6.87 6.65
CA PRO A 11 -20.21 -6.55 6.28
C PRO A 11 -20.64 -7.18 4.95
N ALA A 12 -19.72 -7.38 4.03
CA ALA A 12 -19.96 -7.99 2.74
C ALA A 12 -20.34 -9.49 2.84
N GLU A 13 -19.74 -10.21 3.79
CA GLU A 13 -20.06 -11.63 4.00
C GLU A 13 -21.47 -11.78 4.57
N VAL A 14 -21.79 -10.97 5.58
CA VAL A 14 -23.14 -10.98 6.19
C VAL A 14 -24.21 -10.58 5.17
N LEU A 15 -23.93 -9.59 4.33
CA LEU A 15 -24.83 -9.15 3.27
C LEU A 15 -25.05 -10.25 2.23
N ARG A 16 -23.98 -10.95 1.83
CA ARG A 16 -24.07 -12.06 0.86
C ARG A 16 -24.89 -13.22 1.42
N ASP A 17 -24.65 -13.59 2.68
CA ASP A 17 -25.44 -14.62 3.37
C ASP A 17 -26.91 -14.23 3.48
N PHE A 18 -27.19 -12.97 3.82
CA PHE A 18 -28.56 -12.45 3.86
C PHE A 18 -29.23 -12.51 2.49
N GLN A 19 -28.54 -12.07 1.43
CA GLN A 19 -29.07 -12.13 0.06
C GLN A 19 -29.32 -13.56 -0.40
N GLN A 20 -28.44 -14.50 -0.03
CA GLN A 20 -28.63 -15.92 -0.36
C GLN A 20 -29.82 -16.48 0.34
N ARG A 21 -29.98 -16.27 1.65
CA ARG A 21 -31.13 -16.69 2.43
C ARG A 21 -32.46 -16.08 1.94
N LEU A 22 -32.38 -14.80 1.50
CA LEU A 22 -33.55 -14.12 0.95
C LEU A 22 -33.99 -14.74 -0.38
N LYS A 23 -33.06 -15.18 -1.24
CA LYS A 23 -33.36 -15.88 -2.50
C LYS A 23 -33.88 -17.29 -2.27
N GLU A 24 -33.43 -17.96 -1.23
CA GLU A 24 -33.88 -19.31 -0.85
C GLU A 24 -35.21 -19.27 -0.10
N SER A 25 -35.61 -18.14 0.46
CA SER A 25 -36.91 -17.94 1.11
C SER A 25 -37.96 -17.60 0.07
N ASP A 26 -39.19 -18.02 0.33
CA ASP A 26 -40.35 -17.70 -0.51
C ASP A 26 -40.87 -16.25 -0.30
N PHE A 27 -39.97 -15.37 0.13
CA PHE A 27 -40.26 -13.96 0.40
C PHE A 27 -40.47 -13.19 -0.90
N ARG A 28 -41.68 -12.73 -1.14
CA ARG A 28 -42.05 -11.87 -2.27
C ARG A 28 -42.43 -10.48 -1.77
N LEU A 29 -41.83 -9.48 -2.35
CA LEU A 29 -42.21 -8.11 -2.07
C LEU A 29 -43.61 -7.81 -2.64
N PRO A 30 -44.48 -7.10 -1.89
CA PRO A 30 -45.74 -6.62 -2.45
C PRO A 30 -45.51 -5.73 -3.69
N PRO A 31 -46.50 -5.66 -4.61
CA PRO A 31 -46.40 -4.78 -5.77
C PRO A 31 -46.16 -3.32 -5.34
N GLY A 32 -45.20 -2.67 -5.97
CA GLY A 32 -44.81 -1.29 -5.66
C GLY A 32 -43.69 -1.14 -4.62
N TYR A 33 -43.21 -2.22 -4.00
CA TYR A 33 -42.07 -2.19 -3.09
C TYR A 33 -40.79 -2.67 -3.79
N GLN A 34 -39.69 -1.98 -3.54
CA GLN A 34 -38.35 -2.38 -4.01
C GLN A 34 -37.43 -2.55 -2.82
N LEU A 35 -36.65 -3.65 -2.81
CA LEU A 35 -35.61 -3.86 -1.83
C LEU A 35 -34.35 -3.06 -2.28
N GLN A 36 -34.08 -1.96 -1.62
CA GLN A 36 -32.82 -1.24 -1.77
C GLN A 36 -31.89 -1.62 -0.63
N LEU A 37 -30.77 -2.25 -1.00
CA LEU A 37 -29.69 -2.50 -0.06
C LEU A 37 -28.91 -1.20 0.09
N GLY A 38 -29.23 -0.46 1.14
CA GLY A 38 -28.58 0.80 1.49
C GLY A 38 -27.47 0.58 2.54
N GLY A 39 -26.86 1.70 2.95
CA GLY A 39 -25.86 1.71 4.01
C GLY A 39 -24.42 1.66 3.51
N GLU A 40 -23.53 1.21 4.38
CA GLU A 40 -22.09 1.24 4.15
C GLU A 40 -21.65 0.31 3.00
N ALA A 41 -22.35 -0.81 2.80
CA ALA A 41 -22.04 -1.77 1.75
C ALA A 41 -22.24 -1.20 0.34
N ALA A 42 -23.35 -0.52 0.07
CA ALA A 42 -23.62 0.09 -1.22
C ALA A 42 -22.65 1.24 -1.52
N LYS A 43 -22.40 2.12 -0.54
CA LYS A 43 -21.41 3.20 -0.66
C LYS A 43 -19.98 2.69 -0.90
N ARG A 44 -19.66 1.56 -0.30
CA ARG A 44 -18.38 0.89 -0.47
C ARG A 44 -18.21 0.36 -1.90
N ASP A 45 -19.22 -0.31 -2.45
CA ASP A 45 -19.12 -0.87 -3.80
C ASP A 45 -18.99 0.23 -4.86
N ASP A 46 -19.73 1.33 -4.70
CA ASP A 46 -19.59 2.53 -5.52
C ASP A 46 -18.19 3.17 -5.37
N ALA A 47 -17.68 3.25 -4.15
CA ALA A 47 -16.35 3.81 -3.88
C ALA A 47 -15.24 2.92 -4.47
N ILE A 48 -15.33 1.60 -4.34
CA ILE A 48 -14.38 0.65 -4.97
C ILE A 48 -14.47 0.76 -6.49
N GLY A 49 -15.65 0.81 -7.06
CA GLY A 49 -15.85 0.98 -8.50
C GLY A 49 -15.19 2.25 -9.03
N ASN A 50 -15.41 3.37 -8.36
CA ASN A 50 -14.79 4.67 -8.72
C ASN A 50 -13.27 4.67 -8.53
N LEU A 51 -12.75 4.03 -7.48
CA LEU A 51 -11.32 3.86 -7.28
C LEU A 51 -10.70 3.03 -8.39
N MET A 52 -11.29 1.87 -8.70
CA MET A 52 -10.77 0.97 -9.74
C MET A 52 -10.81 1.60 -11.13
N ALA A 53 -11.84 2.39 -11.44
CA ALA A 53 -11.95 3.10 -12.71
C ALA A 53 -10.78 4.08 -12.94
N ASN A 54 -10.28 4.70 -11.86
CA ASN A 54 -9.22 5.71 -11.95
C ASN A 54 -7.80 5.14 -11.69
N VAL A 55 -7.68 3.96 -11.07
CA VAL A 55 -6.37 3.36 -10.74
C VAL A 55 -5.48 3.22 -11.97
N GLY A 56 -6.02 2.80 -13.12
CA GLY A 56 -5.25 2.66 -14.35
C GLY A 56 -4.60 3.98 -14.80
N VAL A 57 -5.37 5.05 -14.80
CA VAL A 57 -4.90 6.39 -15.19
C VAL A 57 -3.84 6.87 -14.20
N LEU A 58 -4.08 6.72 -12.89
CA LEU A 58 -3.13 7.10 -11.84
C LEU A 58 -1.82 6.32 -11.93
N MET A 59 -1.88 5.01 -12.22
CA MET A 59 -0.69 4.18 -12.41
C MET A 59 0.13 4.61 -13.62
N VAL A 60 -0.51 4.96 -14.74
CA VAL A 60 0.18 5.47 -15.93
C VAL A 60 0.83 6.82 -15.63
N LEU A 61 0.11 7.75 -14.98
CA LEU A 61 0.65 9.05 -14.60
C LEU A 61 1.83 8.90 -13.62
N MET A 62 1.72 8.02 -12.64
CA MET A 62 2.79 7.72 -11.69
C MET A 62 4.02 7.16 -12.41
N ALA A 63 3.83 6.16 -13.28
CA ALA A 63 4.93 5.58 -14.06
C ALA A 63 5.59 6.62 -14.96
N ALA A 64 4.80 7.45 -15.66
CA ALA A 64 5.32 8.52 -16.47
C ALA A 64 6.13 9.54 -15.66
N THR A 65 5.61 9.96 -14.51
CA THR A 65 6.30 10.89 -13.60
C THR A 65 7.63 10.30 -13.10
N LEU A 66 7.65 9.02 -12.71
CA LEU A 66 8.86 8.33 -12.27
C LEU A 66 9.89 8.24 -13.40
N VAL A 67 9.47 7.85 -14.60
CA VAL A 67 10.38 7.76 -15.77
C VAL A 67 10.94 9.14 -16.14
N LEU A 68 10.11 10.18 -16.14
CA LEU A 68 10.54 11.55 -16.42
C LEU A 68 11.49 12.09 -15.35
N SER A 69 11.19 11.83 -14.07
CA SER A 69 12.02 12.28 -12.94
C SER A 69 13.40 11.64 -12.95
N PHE A 70 13.46 10.33 -13.16
CA PHE A 70 14.73 9.59 -13.17
C PHE A 70 15.36 9.45 -14.55
N GLN A 71 14.63 9.80 -15.63
CA GLN A 71 15.05 9.59 -17.03
C GLN A 71 15.63 8.18 -17.28
N SER A 72 15.08 7.19 -16.58
CA SER A 72 15.54 5.80 -16.60
C SER A 72 14.40 4.84 -16.30
N PHE A 73 14.07 4.00 -17.27
CA PHE A 73 13.11 2.92 -17.05
C PHE A 73 13.58 1.89 -15.99
N ARG A 74 14.90 1.69 -15.89
CA ARG A 74 15.47 0.78 -14.87
C ARG A 74 15.24 1.29 -13.47
N MET A 75 15.44 2.58 -13.20
CA MET A 75 15.17 3.16 -11.89
C MET A 75 13.67 3.16 -11.57
N ALA A 76 12.84 3.55 -12.55
CA ALA A 76 11.40 3.48 -12.38
C ALA A 76 10.90 2.06 -12.09
N SER A 77 11.49 1.02 -12.70
CA SER A 77 11.12 -0.37 -12.43
C SER A 77 11.50 -0.82 -11.00
N ILE A 78 12.63 -0.36 -10.44
CA ILE A 78 12.98 -0.64 -9.04
C ILE A 78 11.88 -0.12 -8.11
N ILE A 79 11.45 1.13 -8.32
CA ILE A 79 10.39 1.76 -7.51
C ILE A 79 9.07 1.02 -7.69
N ALA A 80 8.72 0.65 -8.92
CA ALA A 80 7.49 -0.12 -9.18
C ALA A 80 7.49 -1.48 -8.46
N ILE A 81 8.62 -2.18 -8.45
CA ILE A 81 8.77 -3.44 -7.70
C ILE A 81 8.54 -3.22 -6.21
N VAL A 82 9.10 -2.17 -5.63
CA VAL A 82 8.87 -1.84 -4.21
C VAL A 82 7.39 -1.55 -3.95
N GLY A 83 6.72 -0.81 -4.85
CA GLY A 83 5.28 -0.58 -4.76
C GLY A 83 4.48 -1.88 -4.70
N VAL A 84 4.80 -2.84 -5.57
CA VAL A 84 4.14 -4.17 -5.56
C VAL A 84 4.47 -4.95 -4.29
N LEU A 85 5.72 -4.98 -3.85
CA LEU A 85 6.13 -5.69 -2.64
C LEU A 85 5.48 -5.09 -1.38
N SER A 86 5.31 -3.76 -1.34
CA SER A 86 4.66 -3.09 -0.21
C SER A 86 3.21 -3.50 -0.02
N MET A 87 2.48 -3.85 -1.10
CA MET A 87 1.13 -4.41 -0.99
C MET A 87 1.14 -5.71 -0.18
N GLY A 88 2.13 -6.59 -0.43
CA GLY A 88 2.31 -7.82 0.34
C GLY A 88 2.60 -7.57 1.81
N LEU A 89 3.38 -6.52 2.13
CA LEU A 89 3.68 -6.15 3.51
C LEU A 89 2.46 -5.59 4.24
N GLY A 90 1.65 -4.75 3.57
CA GLY A 90 0.40 -4.24 4.13
C GLY A 90 -0.63 -5.34 4.40
N THR A 91 -0.82 -6.25 3.45
CA THR A 91 -1.71 -7.41 3.62
C THR A 91 -1.18 -8.40 4.66
N GLY A 92 0.14 -8.60 4.70
CA GLY A 92 0.80 -9.42 5.70
C GLY A 92 0.62 -8.88 7.13
N SER A 93 0.68 -7.57 7.31
CA SER A 93 0.43 -6.94 8.61
C SER A 93 -1.02 -7.13 9.07
N LEU A 94 -1.99 -7.02 8.16
CA LEU A 94 -3.40 -7.30 8.47
C LEU A 94 -3.61 -8.73 8.95
N TRP A 95 -2.98 -9.69 8.24
CA TRP A 95 -3.03 -11.09 8.63
C TRP A 95 -2.40 -11.34 10.01
N LEU A 96 -1.24 -10.72 10.28
CA LEU A 96 -0.53 -10.85 11.56
C LEU A 96 -1.34 -10.33 12.74
N PHE A 97 -2.06 -9.21 12.55
CA PHE A 97 -2.88 -8.59 13.59
C PHE A 97 -4.34 -9.07 13.59
N GLY A 98 -4.72 -10.03 12.75
CA GLY A 98 -6.03 -10.63 12.71
C GLY A 98 -7.15 -9.71 12.18
N TYR A 99 -6.82 -8.71 11.38
CA TYR A 99 -7.81 -7.84 10.76
C TYR A 99 -8.28 -8.36 9.40
N PRO A 100 -9.59 -8.29 9.12
CA PRO A 100 -10.13 -8.74 7.84
C PRO A 100 -9.72 -7.79 6.70
N PHE A 101 -9.52 -8.35 5.50
CA PHE A 101 -9.19 -7.60 4.29
C PHE A 101 -10.47 -6.96 3.70
N GLY A 102 -10.93 -5.87 4.32
CA GLY A 102 -12.11 -5.12 3.89
C GLY A 102 -11.77 -3.84 3.12
N PHE A 103 -12.76 -2.98 2.93
CA PHE A 103 -12.60 -1.71 2.21
C PHE A 103 -11.49 -0.82 2.77
N MET A 104 -11.46 -0.63 4.09
CA MET A 104 -10.45 0.19 4.75
C MET A 104 -9.05 -0.42 4.61
N ALA A 105 -8.92 -1.74 4.58
CA ALA A 105 -7.66 -2.42 4.31
C ALA A 105 -7.17 -2.17 2.88
N ILE A 106 -8.07 -2.17 1.88
CA ILE A 106 -7.74 -1.81 0.48
C ILE A 106 -7.23 -0.39 0.41
N VAL A 107 -7.96 0.58 0.99
CA VAL A 107 -7.56 2.00 1.00
C VAL A 107 -6.22 2.18 1.71
N GLY A 108 -6.02 1.51 2.85
CA GLY A 108 -4.76 1.54 3.59
C GLY A 108 -3.58 0.98 2.77
N THR A 109 -3.78 -0.15 2.11
CA THR A 109 -2.76 -0.76 1.25
C THR A 109 -2.42 0.14 0.05
N MET A 110 -3.41 0.80 -0.55
CA MET A 110 -3.15 1.78 -1.63
C MET A 110 -2.36 2.99 -1.11
N GLY A 111 -2.70 3.52 0.06
CA GLY A 111 -1.94 4.60 0.71
C GLY A 111 -0.49 4.19 1.02
N LEU A 112 -0.30 2.95 1.49
CA LEU A 112 1.02 2.38 1.78
C LEU A 112 1.93 2.35 0.54
N ILE A 113 1.40 2.03 -0.65
CA ILE A 113 2.19 2.03 -1.89
C ILE A 113 2.82 3.41 -2.11
N GLY A 114 2.05 4.49 -1.91
CA GLY A 114 2.55 5.85 -2.06
C GLY A 114 3.69 6.19 -1.09
N VAL A 115 3.57 5.78 0.17
CA VAL A 115 4.62 5.99 1.19
C VAL A 115 5.89 5.19 0.85
N ALA A 116 5.74 3.91 0.48
CA ALA A 116 6.86 3.04 0.12
C ALA A 116 7.62 3.54 -1.11
N ILE A 117 6.88 4.05 -2.12
CA ILE A 117 7.45 4.67 -3.31
C ILE A 117 8.22 5.94 -2.92
N ASN A 118 7.66 6.79 -2.06
CA ASN A 118 8.30 8.02 -1.60
C ASN A 118 9.64 7.75 -0.91
N ASP A 119 9.71 6.80 0.01
CA ASP A 119 10.94 6.42 0.70
C ASP A 119 11.99 5.87 -0.28
N SER A 120 11.55 5.08 -1.27
CA SER A 120 12.44 4.55 -2.32
C SER A 120 12.98 5.64 -3.25
N ILE A 121 12.18 6.67 -3.56
CA ILE A 121 12.61 7.82 -4.35
C ILE A 121 13.73 8.56 -3.64
N VAL A 122 13.62 8.80 -2.32
CA VAL A 122 14.63 9.49 -1.53
C VAL A 122 15.99 8.78 -1.62
N VAL A 123 16.00 7.45 -1.44
CA VAL A 123 17.22 6.64 -1.53
C VAL A 123 17.80 6.66 -2.94
N LEU A 124 16.97 6.42 -3.97
CA LEU A 124 17.45 6.39 -5.37
C LEU A 124 17.90 7.76 -5.87
N ALA A 125 17.26 8.84 -5.47
CA ALA A 125 17.67 10.19 -5.79
C ALA A 125 19.06 10.48 -5.19
N GLY A 126 19.28 10.15 -3.93
CA GLY A 126 20.59 10.28 -3.28
C GLY A 126 21.68 9.47 -4.00
N ILE A 127 21.41 8.22 -4.39
CA ILE A 127 22.37 7.40 -5.15
C ILE A 127 22.68 8.05 -6.51
N ARG A 128 21.68 8.57 -7.20
CA ARG A 128 21.85 9.20 -8.51
C ARG A 128 22.67 10.50 -8.45
N GLU A 129 22.48 11.29 -7.42
CA GLU A 129 23.17 12.57 -7.22
C GLU A 129 24.65 12.40 -6.82
N HIS A 130 24.97 11.28 -6.17
CA HIS A 130 26.34 11.02 -5.74
C HIS A 130 27.24 10.56 -6.90
N SER A 131 28.39 11.18 -7.05
CA SER A 131 29.27 11.01 -8.20
C SER A 131 29.78 9.58 -8.42
N ALA A 132 30.09 8.83 -7.38
CA ALA A 132 30.54 7.43 -7.43
C ALA A 132 29.38 6.44 -7.34
N ALA A 133 28.42 6.65 -6.42
CA ALA A 133 27.30 5.74 -6.21
C ALA A 133 26.45 5.53 -7.47
N ARG A 134 26.29 6.54 -8.32
CA ARG A 134 25.54 6.44 -9.57
C ARG A 134 26.09 5.43 -10.57
N TYR A 135 27.37 5.06 -10.46
CA TYR A 135 28.00 4.03 -11.29
C TYR A 135 28.04 2.66 -10.63
N GLY A 136 27.39 2.50 -9.48
CA GLY A 136 27.28 1.22 -8.79
C GLY A 136 28.42 0.93 -7.81
N ASP A 137 29.18 1.95 -7.40
CA ASP A 137 30.18 1.82 -6.33
C ASP A 137 29.46 1.49 -5.01
N ALA A 138 29.80 0.33 -4.44
CA ALA A 138 29.08 -0.21 -3.29
C ALA A 138 29.34 0.62 -2.02
N ASP A 139 30.57 1.07 -1.80
CA ASP A 139 30.94 1.84 -0.60
C ASP A 139 30.25 3.22 -0.64
N ALA A 140 30.28 3.89 -1.78
CA ALA A 140 29.59 5.15 -1.98
C ALA A 140 28.05 5.00 -1.83
N ILE A 141 27.47 3.88 -2.24
CA ILE A 141 26.05 3.60 -2.03
C ILE A 141 25.74 3.42 -0.55
N VAL A 142 26.57 2.72 0.21
CA VAL A 142 26.42 2.57 1.67
C VAL A 142 26.45 3.93 2.36
N ASP A 143 27.32 4.82 1.97
CA ASP A 143 27.39 6.19 2.53
C ASP A 143 26.12 6.98 2.26
N VAL A 144 25.60 6.93 1.03
CA VAL A 144 24.33 7.58 0.65
C VAL A 144 23.17 7.01 1.44
N VAL A 145 23.06 5.67 1.54
CA VAL A 145 22.00 5.01 2.29
C VAL A 145 22.08 5.35 3.77
N SER A 146 23.26 5.38 4.35
CA SER A 146 23.49 5.78 5.75
C SER A 146 22.99 7.20 6.01
N ALA A 147 23.28 8.13 5.10
CA ALA A 147 22.77 9.50 5.19
C ALA A 147 21.24 9.58 5.05
N ALA A 148 20.65 8.80 4.12
CA ALA A 148 19.20 8.74 3.91
C ALA A 148 18.46 8.06 5.05
N THR A 149 19.11 7.14 5.77
CA THR A 149 18.48 6.30 6.83
C THR A 149 17.79 7.15 7.89
N ARG A 150 18.45 8.23 8.34
CA ARG A 150 17.86 9.11 9.36
C ARG A 150 16.54 9.72 8.90
N HIS A 151 16.45 10.16 7.65
CA HIS A 151 15.26 10.75 7.09
C HIS A 151 14.15 9.70 6.93
N VAL A 152 14.46 8.57 6.31
CA VAL A 152 13.50 7.49 6.06
C VAL A 152 12.97 6.91 7.38
N LEU A 153 13.82 6.67 8.39
CA LEU A 153 13.37 6.21 9.70
C LEU A 153 12.49 7.25 10.41
N SER A 154 12.83 8.54 10.31
CA SER A 154 12.03 9.60 10.92
C SER A 154 10.63 9.66 10.29
N THR A 155 10.51 9.62 8.96
CA THR A 155 9.23 9.61 8.25
C THR A 155 8.40 8.37 8.56
N SER A 156 9.03 7.19 8.60
CA SER A 156 8.37 5.94 8.94
C SER A 156 7.84 5.95 10.39
N LEU A 157 8.66 6.38 11.35
CA LEU A 157 8.26 6.47 12.76
C LEU A 157 7.13 7.47 12.97
N THR A 158 7.19 8.64 12.34
CA THR A 158 6.12 9.65 12.44
C THR A 158 4.83 9.17 11.80
N THR A 159 4.91 8.47 10.66
CA THR A 159 3.74 7.86 10.02
C THR A 159 3.10 6.81 10.92
N MET A 160 3.89 5.88 11.46
CA MET A 160 3.37 4.84 12.37
C MET A 160 2.75 5.47 13.63
N ALA A 161 3.42 6.47 14.23
CA ALA A 161 2.92 7.17 15.40
C ALA A 161 1.61 7.93 15.10
N GLY A 162 1.47 8.50 13.90
CA GLY A 162 0.26 9.20 13.46
C GLY A 162 -0.96 8.27 13.33
N PHE A 163 -0.75 7.01 12.97
CA PHE A 163 -1.83 6.02 12.89
C PHE A 163 -2.11 5.28 14.21
N LEU A 164 -1.23 5.37 15.19
CA LEU A 164 -1.39 4.70 16.48
C LEU A 164 -2.72 5.02 17.20
N PRO A 165 -3.20 6.27 17.25
CA PRO A 165 -4.49 6.58 17.86
C PRO A 165 -5.66 5.84 17.21
N LEU A 166 -5.63 5.65 15.87
CA LEU A 166 -6.68 4.92 15.15
C LEU A 166 -6.68 3.42 15.47
N ILE A 167 -5.50 2.86 15.74
CA ILE A 167 -5.37 1.45 16.18
C ILE A 167 -5.90 1.30 17.60
N ILE A 168 -5.54 2.22 18.52
CA ILE A 168 -5.93 2.17 19.95
C ILE A 168 -7.43 2.46 20.10
N ALA A 169 -8.01 3.35 19.30
CA ALA A 169 -9.44 3.65 19.34
C ALA A 169 -10.30 2.41 19.05
N GLY A 170 -9.75 1.41 18.39
CA GLY A 170 -10.44 0.13 18.14
C GLY A 170 -11.57 0.26 17.15
N GLY A 171 -12.43 -0.77 17.13
CA GLY A 171 -13.55 -0.85 16.19
C GLY A 171 -13.17 -1.57 14.88
N GLY A 172 -14.17 -1.79 14.02
CA GLY A 172 -13.98 -2.56 12.77
C GLY A 172 -13.67 -1.71 11.55
N PHE A 173 -13.73 -0.39 11.65
CA PHE A 173 -13.67 0.49 10.48
C PHE A 173 -12.26 1.07 10.23
N TRP A 174 -11.72 1.84 11.16
CA TRP A 174 -10.42 2.53 11.00
C TRP A 174 -9.18 1.67 11.26
N PRO A 175 -9.17 0.74 12.23
CA PRO A 175 -7.97 -0.04 12.53
C PRO A 175 -7.41 -0.83 11.36
N PRO A 176 -8.19 -1.47 10.47
CA PRO A 176 -7.64 -2.17 9.32
C PRO A 176 -6.82 -1.27 8.40
N LEU A 177 -7.26 -0.04 8.17
CA LEU A 177 -6.51 0.97 7.41
C LEU A 177 -5.19 1.31 8.11
N ALA A 178 -5.28 1.63 9.40
CA ALA A 178 -4.14 2.05 10.19
C ALA A 178 -3.09 0.94 10.35
N VAL A 179 -3.52 -0.30 10.54
CA VAL A 179 -2.63 -1.47 10.63
C VAL A 179 -1.97 -1.78 9.28
N ALA A 180 -2.73 -1.71 8.17
CA ALA A 180 -2.16 -1.90 6.83
C ALA A 180 -1.05 -0.91 6.54
N ILE A 181 -1.27 0.38 6.86
CA ILE A 181 -0.26 1.42 6.62
C ILE A 181 0.89 1.27 7.60
N SER A 182 0.65 1.24 8.92
CA SER A 182 1.72 1.24 9.93
C SER A 182 2.61 0.00 9.82
N GLY A 183 2.02 -1.19 9.74
CA GLY A 183 2.79 -2.43 9.60
C GLY A 183 3.47 -2.54 8.24
N GLY A 184 2.80 -2.07 7.18
CA GLY A 184 3.37 -2.03 5.86
C GLY A 184 4.53 -1.04 5.70
N VAL A 185 4.44 0.15 6.31
CA VAL A 185 5.52 1.16 6.35
C VAL A 185 6.74 0.62 7.08
N PHE A 186 6.55 -0.09 8.20
CA PHE A 186 7.65 -0.75 8.88
C PHE A 186 8.44 -1.67 7.93
N GLY A 187 7.75 -2.53 7.19
CA GLY A 187 8.40 -3.40 6.21
C GLY A 187 8.95 -2.64 4.98
N ALA A 188 8.25 -1.62 4.50
CA ALA A 188 8.67 -0.80 3.37
C ALA A 188 9.97 -0.02 3.65
N THR A 189 10.21 0.36 4.91
CA THR A 189 11.49 0.96 5.35
C THR A 189 12.68 0.02 5.05
N PHE A 190 12.52 -1.28 5.34
CA PHE A 190 13.57 -2.26 4.99
C PHE A 190 13.71 -2.43 3.48
N LEU A 191 12.61 -2.38 2.73
CA LEU A 191 12.70 -2.41 1.27
C LEU A 191 13.48 -1.19 0.74
N ALA A 192 13.20 0.01 1.23
CA ALA A 192 13.86 1.23 0.78
C ALA A 192 15.35 1.24 1.14
N LEU A 193 15.73 0.82 2.35
CA LEU A 193 17.11 0.94 2.85
C LEU A 193 18.00 -0.26 2.49
N ILE A 194 17.44 -1.42 2.21
CA ILE A 194 18.22 -2.65 1.93
C ILE A 194 17.95 -3.15 0.52
N PHE A 195 16.69 -3.37 0.15
CA PHE A 195 16.34 -3.98 -1.12
C PHE A 195 16.64 -3.05 -2.31
N VAL A 196 16.28 -1.77 -2.20
CA VAL A 196 16.49 -0.77 -3.27
C VAL A 196 17.97 -0.62 -3.62
N PRO A 197 18.89 -0.36 -2.67
CA PRO A 197 20.30 -0.24 -2.98
C PRO A 197 20.92 -1.55 -3.48
N ALA A 198 20.53 -2.70 -2.93
CA ALA A 198 21.00 -4.00 -3.39
C ALA A 198 20.57 -4.28 -4.85
N LEU A 199 19.31 -3.97 -5.19
CA LEU A 199 18.81 -4.11 -6.56
C LEU A 199 19.48 -3.10 -7.50
N TYR A 200 19.75 -1.90 -7.04
CA TYR A 200 20.47 -0.89 -7.79
C TYR A 200 21.89 -1.36 -8.15
N ILE A 201 22.66 -1.84 -7.18
CA ILE A 201 24.01 -2.41 -7.42
C ILE A 201 23.91 -3.52 -8.47
N LYS A 202 22.97 -4.47 -8.31
CA LYS A 202 22.82 -5.58 -9.26
C LYS A 202 22.50 -5.13 -10.69
N MET A 203 21.80 -4.01 -10.88
CA MET A 203 21.39 -3.52 -12.19
C MET A 203 22.37 -2.55 -12.84
N PHE A 204 23.21 -1.87 -12.05
CA PHE A 204 24.07 -0.78 -12.52
C PHE A 204 25.57 -1.00 -12.23
N ALA A 205 25.95 -1.93 -11.34
CA ALA A 205 27.36 -2.25 -11.16
C ALA A 205 27.93 -2.83 -12.47
N SER A 206 28.91 -2.13 -13.03
CA SER A 206 29.71 -2.66 -14.11
C SER A 206 30.52 -3.85 -13.59
N PRO A 207 30.69 -4.96 -14.35
CA PRO A 207 31.57 -6.03 -13.93
C PRO A 207 32.97 -5.47 -13.67
N PRO A 208 33.66 -5.91 -12.60
CA PRO A 208 35.03 -5.43 -12.33
C PRO A 208 35.89 -5.73 -13.56
N ILE A 209 36.54 -4.67 -14.07
CA ILE A 209 37.54 -4.83 -15.11
C ILE A 209 38.66 -5.70 -14.45
N ARG A 210 38.69 -6.98 -14.82
CA ARG A 210 39.83 -7.85 -14.45
C ARG A 210 41.07 -7.25 -15.12
N GLN A 211 41.89 -6.56 -14.34
CA GLN A 211 43.27 -6.26 -14.69
C GLN A 211 44.13 -7.50 -14.51
#